data_80c795fad38ed36ffef1e103980ba23c
#
_entry.id   80c795fad38ed36ffef1e103980ba23c
#
_cell.length_a   1.000
_cell.length_b   1.000
_cell.length_c   1.000
_cell.angle_alpha   90.00
_cell.angle_beta   90.00
_cell.angle_gamma   90.00
#
_symmetry.space_group_name_H-M   'P 1'
#
loop_
_entity.id
_entity.type
_entity.pdbx_description
1 polymer ?
#
loop_
_entity_poly.entity_id
_entity_poly.type
_entity_poly.pdbx_seq_one_letter_code
_entity_poly.pdbx_strand_id
1 'polypeptide(L)'
;MKEAVVDFSKFESGELVGDLQAVLDTNPHRHEMRLLDGILYHDEQHAVGFRDVGHDEFWVRGHFPDRPLMPGVLICECAAQLSSYFALKYKLVDNGYVGLGGLEKVRFRGPVTPGDRLIVMLKLGKVRRNRLFSAEFQGFVDKSLVVQGVVTGVALGE
;
A
#
# COMPACT_ATOMS: atom_id res chain seq x y z
N MET A 1 -11.07 8.74 -16.94
CA MET A 1 -10.49 7.72 -16.05
C MET A 1 -9.06 8.13 -15.72
N LYS A 2 -8.69 8.15 -14.45
CA LYS A 2 -7.36 8.57 -14.07
C LYS A 2 -6.34 7.51 -14.51
N GLU A 3 -5.28 7.93 -15.17
CA GLU A 3 -4.21 7.05 -15.63
C GLU A 3 -3.45 6.46 -14.44
N ALA A 4 -2.96 5.21 -14.58
CA ALA A 4 -2.14 4.56 -13.56
C ALA A 4 -0.82 5.32 -13.38
N VAL A 5 -0.42 5.57 -12.13
CA VAL A 5 0.82 6.31 -11.83
C VAL A 5 2.08 5.50 -12.16
N VAL A 6 1.94 4.18 -12.27
CA VAL A 6 2.97 3.26 -12.78
C VAL A 6 2.36 2.43 -13.89
N ASP A 7 3.00 2.37 -15.04
CA ASP A 7 2.53 1.55 -16.15
C ASP A 7 2.60 0.06 -15.76
N PHE A 8 1.51 -0.68 -16.00
CA PHE A 8 1.43 -2.11 -15.68
C PHE A 8 2.52 -2.95 -16.37
N SER A 9 3.02 -2.50 -17.52
CA SER A 9 4.11 -3.19 -18.23
C SER A 9 5.40 -3.27 -17.41
N LYS A 10 5.59 -2.36 -16.44
CA LYS A 10 6.79 -2.34 -15.58
C LYS A 10 6.89 -3.55 -14.65
N PHE A 11 5.78 -4.23 -14.40
CA PHE A 11 5.73 -5.38 -13.49
C PHE A 11 4.83 -6.52 -14.00
N GLU A 12 4.55 -6.58 -15.30
CA GLU A 12 3.66 -7.60 -15.89
C GLU A 12 4.21 -9.02 -15.77
N SER A 13 5.53 -9.20 -15.62
CA SER A 13 6.13 -10.52 -15.39
C SER A 13 5.69 -11.15 -14.06
N GLY A 14 5.23 -10.33 -13.11
CA GLY A 14 4.90 -10.78 -11.75
C GLY A 14 6.11 -11.12 -10.88
N GLU A 15 7.33 -10.93 -11.40
CA GLU A 15 8.55 -11.15 -10.63
C GLU A 15 8.64 -10.16 -9.46
N LEU A 16 8.95 -10.67 -8.26
CA LEU A 16 9.05 -9.85 -7.07
C LEU A 16 10.44 -9.19 -6.98
N VAL A 17 10.48 -7.88 -6.77
CA VAL A 17 11.71 -7.15 -6.41
C VAL A 17 11.88 -7.07 -4.89
N GLY A 18 10.83 -7.41 -4.14
CA GLY A 18 10.85 -7.59 -2.69
C GLY A 18 9.84 -8.66 -2.32
N ASP A 19 10.30 -9.75 -1.72
CA ASP A 19 9.42 -10.82 -1.23
C ASP A 19 8.85 -10.46 0.15
N LEU A 20 8.07 -11.37 0.74
CA LEU A 20 7.50 -11.17 2.06
C LEU A 20 8.59 -10.92 3.12
N GLN A 21 9.71 -11.63 3.04
CA GLN A 21 10.80 -11.42 3.99
C GLN A 21 11.40 -10.01 3.88
N ALA A 22 11.56 -9.48 2.66
CA ALA A 22 12.01 -8.12 2.45
C ALA A 22 11.04 -7.08 3.05
N VAL A 23 9.72 -7.33 2.93
CA VAL A 23 8.70 -6.49 3.57
C VAL A 23 8.83 -6.53 5.09
N LEU A 24 8.98 -7.73 5.68
CA LEU A 24 9.13 -7.91 7.12
C LEU A 24 10.42 -7.29 7.66
N ASP A 25 11.50 -7.35 6.89
CA ASP A 25 12.80 -6.76 7.28
C ASP A 25 12.77 -5.23 7.24
N THR A 26 11.90 -4.64 6.44
CA THR A 26 11.80 -3.19 6.26
C THR A 26 10.71 -2.58 7.12
N ASN A 27 9.49 -3.12 7.06
CA ASN A 27 8.33 -2.62 7.79
C ASN A 27 8.19 -3.28 9.18
N PRO A 28 7.77 -2.51 10.19
CA PRO A 28 7.59 -3.05 11.55
C PRO A 28 6.26 -3.79 11.76
N HIS A 29 5.33 -3.71 10.82
CA HIS A 29 3.99 -4.33 10.94
C HIS A 29 4.09 -5.86 11.06
N ARG A 30 3.29 -6.44 11.97
CA ARG A 30 3.30 -7.88 12.27
C ARG A 30 1.90 -8.43 12.43
N HIS A 31 1.80 -9.75 12.34
CA HIS A 31 0.55 -10.48 12.54
C HIS A 31 -0.55 -10.01 11.59
N GLU A 32 -1.76 -9.84 12.07
CA GLU A 32 -2.91 -9.41 11.27
C GLU A 32 -2.82 -7.98 10.74
N MET A 33 -1.91 -7.16 11.27
CA MET A 33 -1.65 -5.82 10.75
C MET A 33 -0.66 -5.79 9.58
N ARG A 34 -0.06 -6.91 9.22
CA ARG A 34 0.78 -7.00 8.03
C ARG A 34 -0.13 -7.15 6.79
N LEU A 35 -0.32 -6.07 6.06
CA LEU A 35 -1.24 -6.01 4.92
C LEU A 35 -0.52 -5.81 3.57
N LEU A 36 0.80 -6.01 3.54
CA LEU A 36 1.61 -5.95 2.33
C LEU A 36 2.34 -7.29 2.18
N ASP A 37 2.15 -7.97 1.05
CA ASP A 37 2.68 -9.32 0.83
C ASP A 37 3.96 -9.34 0.00
N GLY A 38 4.19 -8.30 -0.80
CA GLY A 38 5.39 -8.22 -1.61
C GLY A 38 5.44 -6.93 -2.43
N ILE A 39 6.58 -6.73 -3.06
CA ILE A 39 6.87 -5.55 -3.88
C ILE A 39 7.13 -6.01 -5.32
N LEU A 40 6.42 -5.42 -6.26
CA LEU A 40 6.50 -5.75 -7.69
C LEU A 40 7.40 -4.80 -8.47
N TYR A 41 7.53 -3.56 -8.00
CA TYR A 41 8.32 -2.53 -8.68
C TYR A 41 8.66 -1.39 -7.73
N HIS A 42 9.82 -0.80 -7.87
CA HIS A 42 10.12 0.50 -7.27
C HIS A 42 11.23 1.21 -8.03
N ASP A 43 11.17 2.52 -8.00
CA ASP A 43 12.23 3.43 -8.39
C ASP A 43 12.25 4.62 -7.41
N GLU A 44 13.06 5.64 -7.67
CA GLU A 44 13.20 6.78 -6.75
C GLU A 44 11.91 7.61 -6.56
N GLN A 45 10.91 7.44 -7.44
CA GLN A 45 9.65 8.19 -7.42
C GLN A 45 8.42 7.32 -7.23
N HIS A 46 8.54 5.99 -7.39
CA HIS A 46 7.39 5.09 -7.47
C HIS A 46 7.62 3.80 -6.68
N ALA A 47 6.52 3.20 -6.26
CA ALA A 47 6.53 1.82 -5.77
C ALA A 47 5.22 1.14 -6.16
N VAL A 48 5.28 -0.17 -6.35
CA VAL A 48 4.13 -1.04 -6.56
C VAL A 48 4.28 -2.24 -5.65
N GLY A 49 3.25 -2.48 -4.84
CA GLY A 49 3.17 -3.64 -3.97
C GLY A 49 1.80 -4.30 -4.08
N PHE A 50 1.61 -5.39 -3.37
CA PHE A 50 0.33 -6.10 -3.43
C PHE A 50 -0.05 -6.77 -2.12
N ARG A 51 -1.35 -7.00 -1.97
CA ARG A 51 -1.96 -7.85 -0.97
C ARG A 51 -2.78 -8.90 -1.67
N ASP A 52 -2.48 -10.17 -1.40
CA ASP A 52 -3.36 -11.29 -1.76
C ASP A 52 -4.40 -11.46 -0.66
N VAL A 53 -5.63 -11.05 -0.96
CA VAL A 53 -6.71 -11.02 0.03
C VAL A 53 -7.22 -12.43 0.28
N GLY A 54 -7.04 -12.92 1.50
CA GLY A 54 -7.42 -14.27 1.89
C GLY A 54 -8.86 -14.38 2.37
N HIS A 55 -9.34 -15.62 2.45
CA HIS A 55 -10.67 -15.93 3.02
C HIS A 55 -10.66 -16.03 4.55
N ASP A 56 -9.48 -16.04 5.16
CA ASP A 56 -9.25 -16.12 6.61
C ASP A 56 -8.81 -14.79 7.24
N GLU A 57 -8.97 -13.69 6.53
CA GLU A 57 -8.68 -12.35 7.06
C GLU A 57 -9.55 -12.04 8.27
N PHE A 58 -9.01 -11.32 9.26
CA PHE A 58 -9.71 -11.08 10.53
C PHE A 58 -11.06 -10.36 10.36
N TRP A 59 -11.22 -9.56 9.32
CA TRP A 59 -12.44 -8.78 9.05
C TRP A 59 -13.52 -9.57 8.31
N VAL A 60 -13.21 -10.73 7.73
CA VAL A 60 -14.12 -11.47 6.83
C VAL A 60 -15.44 -11.84 7.52
N ARG A 61 -15.38 -12.36 8.73
CA ARG A 61 -16.60 -12.81 9.42
C ARG A 61 -17.51 -11.69 9.90
N GLY A 62 -16.99 -10.45 9.98
CA GLY A 62 -17.73 -9.30 10.54
C GLY A 62 -18.04 -8.21 9.54
N HIS A 63 -17.30 -8.15 8.43
CA HIS A 63 -17.44 -7.05 7.47
C HIS A 63 -17.66 -7.58 6.04
N PHE A 64 -18.78 -8.13 5.67
CA PHE A 64 -19.97 -8.37 6.50
C PHE A 64 -20.26 -9.87 6.55
N PRO A 65 -21.05 -10.41 7.52
CA PRO A 65 -21.20 -11.87 7.72
C PRO A 65 -21.51 -12.67 6.45
N ASP A 66 -22.45 -12.20 5.63
CA ASP A 66 -22.87 -12.92 4.42
C ASP A 66 -22.26 -12.30 3.14
N ARG A 67 -21.44 -11.26 3.27
CA ARG A 67 -20.84 -10.55 2.15
C ARG A 67 -19.49 -9.96 2.55
N PRO A 68 -18.42 -10.77 2.58
CA PRO A 68 -17.09 -10.28 2.92
C PRO A 68 -16.62 -9.19 1.94
N LEU A 69 -16.25 -8.05 2.48
CA LEU A 69 -15.77 -6.90 1.75
C LEU A 69 -14.60 -6.30 2.53
N MET A 70 -13.45 -6.13 1.88
CA MET A 70 -12.31 -5.51 2.56
C MET A 70 -12.66 -4.09 2.99
N PRO A 71 -12.54 -3.77 4.28
CA PRO A 71 -12.81 -2.41 4.76
C PRO A 71 -11.96 -1.37 4.01
N GLY A 72 -12.59 -0.29 3.56
CA GLY A 72 -11.89 0.77 2.84
C GLY A 72 -10.71 1.34 3.61
N VAL A 73 -10.84 1.46 4.93
CA VAL A 73 -9.75 1.94 5.80
C VAL A 73 -8.54 0.99 5.79
N LEU A 74 -8.76 -0.32 5.60
CA LEU A 74 -7.67 -1.29 5.47
C LEU A 74 -7.02 -1.27 4.08
N ILE A 75 -7.78 -0.92 3.04
CA ILE A 75 -7.20 -0.66 1.71
C ILE A 75 -6.24 0.53 1.79
N CYS A 76 -6.65 1.60 2.49
CA CYS A 76 -5.76 2.74 2.76
C CYS A 76 -4.55 2.33 3.59
N GLU A 77 -4.71 1.41 4.54
CA GLU A 77 -3.59 0.88 5.33
C GLU A 77 -2.58 0.12 4.46
N CYS A 78 -3.02 -0.62 3.44
CA CYS A 78 -2.11 -1.24 2.47
C CYS A 78 -1.25 -0.17 1.77
N ALA A 79 -1.85 0.94 1.34
CA ALA A 79 -1.14 2.05 0.73
C ALA A 79 -0.17 2.71 1.72
N ALA A 80 -0.58 2.89 2.97
CA ALA A 80 0.26 3.45 4.02
C ALA A 80 1.47 2.55 4.29
N GLN A 81 1.30 1.23 4.32
CA GLN A 81 2.39 0.28 4.52
C GLN A 81 3.36 0.26 3.33
N LEU A 82 2.86 0.38 2.10
CA LEU A 82 3.72 0.53 0.93
C LEU A 82 4.53 1.83 1.02
N SER A 83 3.90 2.93 1.47
CA SER A 83 4.59 4.20 1.66
C SER A 83 5.67 4.13 2.74
N SER A 84 5.43 3.38 3.82
CA SER A 84 6.42 3.11 4.86
C SER A 84 7.62 2.35 4.29
N TYR A 85 7.35 1.28 3.54
CA TYR A 85 8.41 0.50 2.87
C TYR A 85 9.27 1.41 1.98
N PHE A 86 8.62 2.21 1.12
CA PHE A 86 9.29 3.14 0.22
C PHE A 86 10.16 4.16 0.98
N ALA A 87 9.59 4.78 2.01
CA ALA A 87 10.27 5.81 2.79
C ALA A 87 11.51 5.28 3.50
N LEU A 88 11.44 4.07 4.04
CA LEU A 88 12.57 3.42 4.70
C LEU A 88 13.61 2.93 3.69
N LYS A 89 13.17 2.39 2.56
CA LYS A 89 14.04 1.90 1.48
C LYS A 89 14.88 3.02 0.87
N TYR A 90 14.27 4.17 0.61
CA TYR A 90 14.92 5.32 -0.03
C TYR A 90 15.42 6.36 0.96
N LYS A 91 15.43 6.04 2.26
CA LYS A 91 15.99 6.91 3.32
C LYS A 91 15.30 8.30 3.39
N LEU A 92 14.01 8.38 3.09
CA LEU A 92 13.20 9.56 3.40
C LEU A 92 13.02 9.71 4.91
N VAL A 93 13.00 8.57 5.59
CA VAL A 93 13.07 8.43 7.05
C VAL A 93 14.23 7.49 7.33
N ASP A 94 15.22 7.93 8.09
CA ASP A 94 16.47 7.17 8.28
C ASP A 94 16.24 5.91 9.12
N ASN A 95 15.43 6.01 10.16
CA ASN A 95 15.12 4.89 11.06
C ASN A 95 13.79 5.14 11.78
N GLY A 96 13.36 4.15 12.57
CA GLY A 96 12.15 4.26 13.37
C GLY A 96 10.89 3.89 12.61
N TYR A 97 9.80 4.48 13.04
CA TYR A 97 8.46 4.18 12.53
C TYR A 97 7.93 5.31 11.67
N VAL A 98 7.24 4.93 10.60
CA VAL A 98 6.47 5.87 9.78
C VAL A 98 5.03 5.80 10.22
N GLY A 99 4.52 6.90 10.76
CA GLY A 99 3.12 7.06 11.15
C GLY A 99 2.28 7.61 10.01
N LEU A 100 0.98 7.32 10.06
CA LEU A 100 0.02 7.91 9.15
C LEU A 100 -0.32 9.32 9.61
N GLY A 101 0.12 10.33 8.84
CA GLY A 101 -0.11 11.74 9.16
C GLY A 101 -1.39 12.31 8.55
N GLY A 102 -1.87 11.71 7.48
CA GLY A 102 -3.11 12.16 6.83
C GLY A 102 -3.47 11.35 5.60
N LEU A 103 -4.75 11.42 5.26
CA LEU A 103 -5.31 10.90 4.03
C LEU A 103 -6.15 12.01 3.39
N GLU A 104 -5.90 12.28 2.11
CA GLU A 104 -6.61 13.34 1.38
C GLU A 104 -7.17 12.81 0.07
N LYS A 105 -8.30 13.37 -0.35
CA LYS A 105 -8.91 13.09 -1.65
C LYS A 105 -9.14 11.60 -1.91
N VAL A 106 -9.40 10.83 -0.86
CA VAL A 106 -9.64 9.39 -0.98
C VAL A 106 -11.00 9.15 -1.63
N ARG A 107 -11.01 8.28 -2.65
CA ARG A 107 -12.23 7.84 -3.33
C ARG A 107 -12.15 6.34 -3.55
N PHE A 108 -13.19 5.65 -3.12
CA PHE A 108 -13.37 4.22 -3.37
C PHE A 108 -14.23 4.05 -4.62
N ARG A 109 -13.73 3.24 -5.57
CA ARG A 109 -14.34 3.07 -6.90
C ARG A 109 -14.88 1.66 -7.14
N GLY A 110 -14.49 0.71 -6.31
CA GLY A 110 -14.91 -0.67 -6.47
C GLY A 110 -14.60 -1.51 -5.24
N PRO A 111 -15.22 -2.69 -5.16
CA PRO A 111 -15.00 -3.61 -4.03
C PRO A 111 -13.68 -4.36 -4.13
N VAL A 112 -13.15 -4.75 -2.98
CA VAL A 112 -12.06 -5.73 -2.85
C VAL A 112 -12.57 -6.85 -1.96
N THR A 113 -12.51 -8.08 -2.45
CA THR A 113 -13.09 -9.25 -1.78
C THR A 113 -12.06 -10.38 -1.62
N PRO A 114 -12.30 -11.34 -0.73
CA PRO A 114 -11.41 -12.50 -0.61
C PRO A 114 -11.21 -13.21 -1.97
N GLY A 115 -9.96 -13.53 -2.27
CA GLY A 115 -9.54 -14.10 -3.56
C GLY A 115 -8.96 -13.07 -4.52
N ASP A 116 -9.17 -11.79 -4.28
CA ASP A 116 -8.58 -10.73 -5.12
C ASP A 116 -7.10 -10.50 -4.78
N ARG A 117 -6.34 -10.09 -5.79
CA ARG A 117 -5.04 -9.46 -5.58
C ARG A 117 -5.21 -7.95 -5.69
N LEU A 118 -5.02 -7.24 -4.58
CA LEU A 118 -5.01 -5.79 -4.54
C LEU A 118 -3.60 -5.30 -4.91
N ILE A 119 -3.46 -4.65 -6.06
CA ILE A 119 -2.23 -3.98 -6.48
C ILE A 119 -2.29 -2.54 -5.99
N VAL A 120 -1.28 -2.10 -5.26
CA VAL A 120 -1.18 -0.72 -4.78
C VAL A 120 0.01 -0.06 -5.43
N MET A 121 -0.20 1.15 -5.96
CA MET A 121 0.82 1.97 -6.59
C MET A 121 1.00 3.26 -5.83
N LEU A 122 2.24 3.74 -5.76
CA LEU A 122 2.60 5.04 -5.20
C LEU A 122 3.36 5.88 -6.21
N LYS A 123 3.14 7.19 -6.13
CA LYS A 123 4.00 8.20 -6.73
C LYS A 123 4.36 9.24 -5.67
N LEU A 124 5.67 9.41 -5.44
CA LEU A 124 6.17 10.34 -4.44
C LEU A 124 5.76 11.78 -4.78
N GLY A 125 5.31 12.50 -3.78
CA GLY A 125 4.99 13.92 -3.85
C GLY A 125 6.03 14.77 -3.11
N LYS A 126 5.58 15.51 -2.10
CA LYS A 126 6.44 16.38 -1.30
C LYS A 126 7.25 15.58 -0.28
N VAL A 127 8.48 16.01 -0.01
CA VAL A 127 9.36 15.37 0.97
C VAL A 127 10.00 16.43 1.85
N ARG A 128 9.94 16.20 3.15
CA ARG A 128 10.78 16.86 4.15
C ARG A 128 11.47 15.75 4.94
N ARG A 129 12.69 15.45 4.56
CA ARG A 129 13.45 14.32 5.07
C ARG A 129 13.43 14.25 6.59
N ASN A 130 13.23 13.05 7.14
CA ASN A 130 13.10 12.78 8.58
C ASN A 130 11.97 13.53 9.28
N ARG A 131 11.00 14.07 8.52
CA ARG A 131 9.82 14.73 9.09
C ARG A 131 8.53 14.19 8.49
N LEU A 132 8.31 14.43 7.20
CA LEU A 132 7.10 13.96 6.51
C LEU A 132 7.34 13.84 5.00
N PHE A 133 6.50 13.05 4.38
CA PHE A 133 6.39 12.97 2.92
C PHE A 133 4.93 12.71 2.53
N SER A 134 4.58 13.06 1.31
CA SER A 134 3.29 12.68 0.74
C SER A 134 3.48 11.83 -0.50
N ALA A 135 2.50 10.99 -0.80
CA ALA A 135 2.48 10.19 -2.01
C ALA A 135 1.05 10.05 -2.52
N GLU A 136 0.88 10.19 -3.82
CA GLU A 136 -0.34 9.80 -4.50
C GLU A 136 -0.40 8.28 -4.53
N PHE A 137 -1.56 7.70 -4.22
CA PHE A 137 -1.74 6.25 -4.29
C PHE A 137 -2.95 5.85 -5.10
N GLN A 138 -2.87 4.68 -5.68
CA GLN A 138 -3.95 4.02 -6.41
C GLN A 138 -3.96 2.55 -6.03
N GLY A 139 -5.15 1.94 -5.99
CA GLY A 139 -5.30 0.51 -5.84
C GLY A 139 -6.11 -0.06 -7.00
N PHE A 140 -5.74 -1.25 -7.43
CA PHE A 140 -6.35 -1.94 -8.57
C PHE A 140 -6.63 -3.40 -8.24
N VAL A 141 -7.74 -3.90 -8.78
CA VAL A 141 -8.06 -5.32 -8.87
C VAL A 141 -8.34 -5.60 -10.34
N ASP A 142 -7.64 -6.58 -10.92
CA ASP A 142 -7.76 -6.93 -12.36
C ASP A 142 -7.67 -5.70 -13.27
N LYS A 143 -6.73 -4.81 -13.00
CA LYS A 143 -6.51 -3.54 -13.71
C LYS A 143 -7.66 -2.52 -13.61
N SER A 144 -8.66 -2.79 -12.78
CA SER A 144 -9.74 -1.83 -12.48
C SER A 144 -9.38 -1.02 -11.24
N LEU A 145 -9.47 0.31 -11.34
CA LEU A 145 -9.21 1.21 -10.23
C LEU A 145 -10.26 1.03 -9.14
N VAL A 146 -9.85 0.66 -7.93
CA VAL A 146 -10.74 0.47 -6.78
C VAL A 146 -10.62 1.56 -5.73
N VAL A 147 -9.46 2.21 -5.65
CA VAL A 147 -9.21 3.30 -4.70
C VAL A 147 -8.16 4.25 -5.26
N GLN A 148 -8.26 5.50 -4.88
CA GLN A 148 -7.23 6.51 -5.13
C GLN A 148 -7.22 7.54 -4.00
N GLY A 149 -6.10 8.19 -3.80
CA GLY A 149 -5.98 9.24 -2.79
C GLY A 149 -4.55 9.74 -2.65
N VAL A 150 -4.32 10.49 -1.59
CA VAL A 150 -2.99 10.96 -1.17
C VAL A 150 -2.77 10.53 0.27
N VAL A 151 -1.64 9.91 0.53
CA VAL A 151 -1.21 9.51 1.87
C VAL A 151 -0.06 10.41 2.32
N THR A 152 -0.09 10.86 3.57
CA THR A 152 1.02 11.54 4.21
C THR A 152 1.61 10.64 5.29
N GLY A 153 2.90 10.35 5.16
CA GLY A 153 3.67 9.64 6.18
C GLY A 153 4.45 10.63 7.04
N VAL A 154 4.55 10.36 8.32
CA VAL A 154 5.31 11.18 9.27
C VAL A 154 6.33 10.33 10.01
N ALA A 155 7.54 10.85 10.18
CA ALA A 155 8.55 10.19 10.98
C ALA A 155 8.17 10.32 12.47
N LEU A 156 8.05 9.19 13.15
CA LEU A 156 7.65 9.19 14.57
C LEU A 156 8.86 9.28 15.51
N GLY A 157 10.07 9.17 14.98
CA GLY A 157 11.29 9.11 15.77
C GLY A 157 11.50 7.73 16.40
N GLU A 158 12.43 7.66 17.35
CA GLU A 158 12.74 6.45 18.12
C GLU A 158 11.83 6.33 19.36
#